data_b64aec5148fb00b92b0b5dfd84c91c78
#
_entry.id   b64aec5148fb00b92b0b5dfd84c91c78
#
_cell.length_a   1.000
_cell.length_b   1.000
_cell.length_c   1.000
_cell.angle_alpha   90.00
_cell.angle_beta   90.00
_cell.angle_gamma   90.00
#
_symmetry.space_group_name_H-M   'P 1'
#
loop_
_entity.id
_entity.type
_entity.pdbx_description
1 polymer ?
#
loop_
_entity_poly.entity_id
_entity_poly.type
_entity_poly.pdbx_seq_one_letter_code
_entity_poly.pdbx_strand_id
1 'polypeptide(L)'
;MLFSSLVDADYLDTEEFMKEGKTGREPAEPMDILLQRLKQYVAAWLENTDLTTINGRRSRILQACFDKGQAAQGLYQLTVPTGGGKTISSLAFALQHAIRHHLQHIIYVIPYTNIIEQTSQIFRHILGDINVLEDHCNVSYDSPEELKIKQLAAENWDCPVVVTTNVQFFESLFSNRTSKCRKLHNIAKSVIIFDEAQMLPASYLKPCTRVITELVTNYHCTAVLCTATQPSLEAFFPQQLRPVEICPDIQGQYAFFKRTTFQMIRELTEEALVERLNTHGQILCILNSRKRVQSVYKALKGDGTYHLSTFMYPIHRKNLLKKIKTCLENGQNCRVIATSLVEAGVDLDFKMVYRELAGIDSVIQAGGRCNREGKEKPEESQTVVFTLEESEDIHIPGQLKLPITVAGQIARKYEDISSLEAIHEYFERLYHFRGNGLDAKNIVDQFEQASRSLLFPFATVAEQFHLIENETKAILIDRDIRAQEIVESLRNGAHSLQLLREAGQYCVNVYQNDFESLNGAGLLEALDEQIYVLRDRKLYSDEMGLLVNVSRGEAVFA
;
A
#
# COMPACT_ATOMS: atom_id res chain seq x y z
N MET A 1 -4.21 0.18 26.63
CA MET A 1 -3.23 -0.87 26.99
C MET A 1 -3.74 -1.81 28.10
N LEU A 2 -4.14 -1.38 29.31
CA LEU A 2 -4.64 -2.29 30.36
C LEU A 2 -5.79 -3.20 29.91
N PHE A 3 -6.80 -2.63 29.22
CA PHE A 3 -7.88 -3.42 28.64
C PHE A 3 -7.38 -4.47 27.65
N SER A 4 -6.43 -4.10 26.80
CA SER A 4 -5.80 -5.00 25.84
C SER A 4 -5.11 -6.19 26.51
N SER A 5 -4.29 -5.91 27.55
CA SER A 5 -3.60 -6.96 28.31
C SER A 5 -4.57 -7.90 29.03
N LEU A 6 -5.65 -7.36 29.63
CA LEU A 6 -6.65 -8.15 30.31
C LEU A 6 -7.39 -9.08 29.33
N VAL A 7 -7.84 -8.52 28.21
CA VAL A 7 -8.55 -9.29 27.17
C VAL A 7 -7.64 -10.36 26.58
N ASP A 8 -6.39 -10.04 26.28
CA ASP A 8 -5.47 -11.01 25.71
C ASP A 8 -5.12 -12.13 26.70
N ALA A 9 -4.94 -11.83 27.99
CA ALA A 9 -4.73 -12.82 29.03
C ALA A 9 -5.90 -13.80 29.15
N ASP A 10 -7.16 -13.32 29.09
CA ASP A 10 -8.37 -14.14 29.11
C ASP A 10 -8.44 -15.10 27.89
N TYR A 11 -8.11 -14.59 26.71
CA TYR A 11 -8.05 -15.42 25.51
C TYR A 11 -6.92 -16.46 25.54
N LEU A 12 -5.73 -16.09 26.05
CA LEU A 12 -4.59 -17.00 26.19
C LEU A 12 -4.86 -18.10 27.21
N ASP A 13 -5.47 -17.78 28.36
CA ASP A 13 -5.88 -18.75 29.37
C ASP A 13 -6.92 -19.74 28.80
N THR A 14 -7.90 -19.23 28.06
CA THR A 14 -8.89 -20.06 27.37
C THR A 14 -8.22 -20.97 26.33
N GLU A 15 -7.28 -20.46 25.56
CA GLU A 15 -6.53 -21.23 24.56
C GLU A 15 -5.71 -22.36 25.22
N GLU A 16 -5.02 -22.06 26.31
CA GLU A 16 -4.23 -23.04 27.06
C GLU A 16 -5.12 -24.14 27.64
N PHE A 17 -6.27 -23.77 28.21
CA PHE A 17 -7.25 -24.71 28.73
C PHE A 17 -7.79 -25.65 27.63
N MET A 18 -8.17 -25.10 26.46
CA MET A 18 -8.71 -25.88 25.36
C MET A 18 -7.70 -26.82 24.69
N LYS A 19 -6.40 -26.53 24.83
CA LYS A 19 -5.30 -27.32 24.26
C LYS A 19 -4.59 -28.23 25.27
N GLU A 20 -5.17 -28.45 26.44
CA GLU A 20 -4.60 -29.28 27.50
C GLU A 20 -3.15 -28.89 27.87
N GLY A 21 -2.87 -27.59 27.97
CA GLY A 21 -1.56 -27.05 28.34
C GLY A 21 -0.53 -26.96 27.19
N LYS A 22 -0.90 -27.30 25.95
CA LYS A 22 -0.02 -27.12 24.78
C LYS A 22 -0.34 -25.80 24.10
N THR A 23 0.47 -24.77 24.32
CA THR A 23 0.23 -23.43 23.75
C THR A 23 0.34 -23.38 22.23
N GLY A 24 1.01 -24.33 21.58
CA GLY A 24 1.14 -24.38 20.11
C GLY A 24 1.87 -23.17 19.49
N ARG A 25 2.43 -22.28 20.33
CA ARG A 25 3.23 -21.13 19.91
C ARG A 25 4.70 -21.49 20.04
N GLU A 26 5.44 -21.40 18.94
CA GLU A 26 6.88 -21.58 18.96
C GLU A 26 7.54 -20.31 19.49
N PRO A 27 8.56 -20.42 20.38
CA PRO A 27 9.26 -19.25 20.88
C PRO A 27 10.03 -18.58 19.76
N ALA A 28 9.76 -17.31 19.55
CA ALA A 28 10.50 -16.48 18.60
C ALA A 28 11.95 -16.24 19.08
N GLU A 29 12.83 -15.95 18.15
CA GLU A 29 14.23 -15.65 18.45
C GLU A 29 14.39 -14.22 18.97
N PRO A 30 15.36 -13.97 19.86
CA PRO A 30 15.61 -12.63 20.39
C PRO A 30 16.18 -11.68 19.32
N MET A 31 15.97 -10.37 19.51
CA MET A 31 16.32 -9.31 18.54
C MET A 31 17.81 -9.27 18.15
N ASP A 32 18.70 -9.66 19.04
CA ASP A 32 20.16 -9.71 18.78
C ASP A 32 20.52 -10.77 17.72
N ILE A 33 19.87 -11.93 17.75
CA ILE A 33 20.00 -12.95 16.71
C ILE A 33 19.49 -12.43 15.37
N LEU A 34 18.34 -11.74 15.38
CA LEU A 34 17.77 -11.16 14.15
C LEU A 34 18.69 -10.10 13.56
N LEU A 35 19.27 -9.24 14.39
CA LEU A 35 20.26 -8.25 13.94
C LEU A 35 21.51 -8.93 13.38
N GLN A 36 21.99 -9.99 14.00
CA GLN A 36 23.15 -10.74 13.50
C GLN A 36 22.88 -11.33 12.11
N ARG A 37 21.70 -11.91 11.90
CA ARG A 37 21.29 -12.41 10.56
C ARG A 37 21.26 -11.30 9.52
N LEU A 38 20.65 -10.16 9.86
CA LEU A 38 20.63 -9.01 8.94
C LEU A 38 22.05 -8.54 8.62
N LYS A 39 22.94 -8.39 9.62
CA LYS A 39 24.33 -7.98 9.41
C LYS A 39 25.09 -8.96 8.51
N GLN A 40 24.88 -10.26 8.67
CA GLN A 40 25.47 -11.26 7.79
C GLN A 40 24.95 -11.13 6.34
N TYR A 41 23.63 -10.93 6.17
CA TYR A 41 23.01 -10.75 4.86
C TYR A 41 23.54 -9.53 4.11
N VAL A 42 23.75 -8.41 4.80
CA VAL A 42 24.18 -7.15 4.18
C VAL A 42 25.69 -6.92 4.20
N ALA A 43 26.50 -7.85 4.75
CA ALA A 43 27.94 -7.67 4.95
C ALA A 43 28.66 -7.25 3.66
N ALA A 44 28.45 -7.96 2.57
CA ALA A 44 29.05 -7.67 1.27
C ALA A 44 28.59 -6.32 0.68
N TRP A 45 27.40 -5.84 1.06
CA TRP A 45 26.92 -4.53 0.60
C TRP A 45 27.67 -3.39 1.27
N LEU A 46 27.95 -3.51 2.58
CA LEU A 46 28.65 -2.50 3.35
C LEU A 46 30.12 -2.32 2.96
N GLU A 47 30.73 -3.29 2.27
CA GLU A 47 32.07 -3.18 1.71
C GLU A 47 32.14 -2.18 0.52
N ASN A 48 30.99 -1.91 -0.10
CA ASN A 48 30.92 -0.99 -1.24
C ASN A 48 30.87 0.46 -0.77
N THR A 49 31.99 1.15 -0.81
CA THR A 49 32.14 2.55 -0.35
C THR A 49 32.17 3.58 -1.47
N ASP A 50 32.14 3.14 -2.75
CA ASP A 50 32.18 4.03 -3.90
C ASP A 50 30.86 4.77 -4.10
N LEU A 51 30.77 6.01 -3.68
CA LEU A 51 29.60 6.86 -3.76
C LEU A 51 29.21 7.29 -5.18
N THR A 52 30.00 6.94 -6.18
CA THR A 52 29.64 7.16 -7.59
C THR A 52 28.76 6.03 -8.12
N THR A 53 28.61 4.95 -7.35
CA THR A 53 27.77 3.79 -7.70
C THR A 53 26.48 3.75 -6.89
N ILE A 54 25.45 3.10 -7.45
CA ILE A 54 24.17 2.85 -6.77
C ILE A 54 24.38 2.07 -5.47
N ASN A 55 25.25 1.05 -5.51
CA ASN A 55 25.49 0.19 -4.36
C ASN A 55 26.23 0.94 -3.25
N GLY A 56 27.20 1.77 -3.58
CA GLY A 56 27.89 2.60 -2.58
C GLY A 56 26.96 3.63 -1.92
N ARG A 57 26.03 4.23 -2.68
CA ARG A 57 25.00 5.11 -2.11
C ARG A 57 24.04 4.37 -1.19
N ARG A 58 23.58 3.17 -1.59
CA ARG A 58 22.75 2.30 -0.75
C ARG A 58 23.48 1.89 0.53
N SER A 59 24.76 1.54 0.44
CA SER A 59 25.58 1.20 1.61
C SER A 59 25.72 2.36 2.58
N ARG A 60 25.91 3.59 2.08
CA ARG A 60 25.96 4.79 2.93
C ARG A 60 24.63 5.03 3.67
N ILE A 61 23.49 4.87 3.00
CA ILE A 61 22.16 4.99 3.64
C ILE A 61 21.98 3.89 4.69
N LEU A 62 22.32 2.65 4.36
CA LEU A 62 22.23 1.51 5.26
C LEU A 62 23.09 1.71 6.51
N GLN A 63 24.36 2.15 6.34
CA GLN A 63 25.24 2.43 7.48
C GLN A 63 24.69 3.55 8.36
N ALA A 64 24.19 4.65 7.77
CA ALA A 64 23.56 5.73 8.52
C ALA A 64 22.34 5.24 9.34
N CYS A 65 21.58 4.29 8.83
CA CYS A 65 20.47 3.66 9.55
C CYS A 65 20.97 2.82 10.76
N PHE A 66 22.04 2.05 10.62
CA PHE A 66 22.66 1.36 11.76
C PHE A 66 23.17 2.34 12.82
N ASP A 67 23.89 3.38 12.39
CA ASP A 67 24.46 4.37 13.29
C ASP A 67 23.37 5.14 14.06
N LYS A 68 22.33 5.58 13.33
CA LYS A 68 21.20 6.30 13.90
C LYS A 68 20.34 5.44 14.82
N GLY A 69 20.34 4.12 14.63
CA GLY A 69 19.69 3.16 15.54
C GLY A 69 20.22 3.20 17.00
N GLN A 70 21.40 3.81 17.25
CA GLN A 70 21.92 4.04 18.59
C GLN A 70 21.37 5.31 19.28
N ALA A 71 20.66 6.18 18.55
CA ALA A 71 20.13 7.43 19.08
C ALA A 71 18.96 7.21 20.06
N ALA A 72 18.51 8.27 20.73
CA ALA A 72 17.40 8.21 21.69
C ALA A 72 16.07 7.80 21.02
N GLN A 73 15.13 7.26 21.79
CA GLN A 73 13.77 7.00 21.32
C GLN A 73 13.10 8.30 20.89
N GLY A 74 12.22 8.22 19.89
CA GLY A 74 11.53 9.41 19.38
C GLY A 74 10.85 9.17 18.03
N LEU A 75 10.64 10.25 17.32
CA LEU A 75 10.09 10.26 15.98
C LEU A 75 11.20 10.53 14.96
N TYR A 76 11.32 9.65 13.99
CA TYR A 76 12.32 9.71 12.93
C TYR A 76 11.66 9.79 11.57
N GLN A 77 12.41 10.28 10.59
CA GLN A 77 12.05 10.15 9.19
C GLN A 77 13.23 9.61 8.38
N LEU A 78 12.90 8.83 7.36
CA LEU A 78 13.87 8.25 6.43
C LEU A 78 13.47 8.64 5.02
N THR A 79 14.05 9.72 4.52
CA THR A 79 13.76 10.29 3.20
C THR A 79 14.72 9.73 2.17
N VAL A 80 14.30 8.67 1.48
CA VAL A 80 15.13 7.94 0.52
C VAL A 80 14.41 7.82 -0.81
N PRO A 81 15.03 8.29 -1.92
CA PRO A 81 14.46 8.16 -3.26
C PRO A 81 14.17 6.71 -3.64
N THR A 82 13.25 6.51 -4.59
CA THR A 82 12.97 5.19 -5.16
C THR A 82 14.25 4.53 -5.66
N GLY A 83 14.47 3.27 -5.26
CA GLY A 83 15.69 2.52 -5.60
C GLY A 83 16.85 2.72 -4.63
N GLY A 84 16.75 3.58 -3.62
CA GLY A 84 17.81 3.83 -2.63
C GLY A 84 17.95 2.80 -1.51
N GLY A 85 17.16 1.69 -1.51
CA GLY A 85 17.29 0.61 -0.52
C GLY A 85 16.53 0.82 0.79
N LYS A 86 15.45 1.61 0.78
CA LYS A 86 14.64 2.02 1.93
C LYS A 86 14.24 0.85 2.86
N THR A 87 13.72 -0.26 2.31
CA THR A 87 13.17 -1.39 3.08
C THR A 87 14.19 -2.05 4.00
N ILE A 88 15.38 -2.36 3.48
CA ILE A 88 16.44 -3.00 4.28
C ILE A 88 17.09 -2.00 5.24
N SER A 89 17.25 -0.75 4.81
CA SER A 89 17.83 0.30 5.66
C SER A 89 16.93 0.64 6.86
N SER A 90 15.62 0.72 6.67
CA SER A 90 14.67 0.94 7.77
C SER A 90 14.62 -0.26 8.74
N LEU A 91 14.70 -1.50 8.23
CA LEU A 91 14.81 -2.69 9.08
C LEU A 91 16.12 -2.69 9.90
N ALA A 92 17.23 -2.25 9.30
CA ALA A 92 18.52 -2.13 9.98
C ALA A 92 18.47 -1.12 11.15
N PHE A 93 17.87 0.06 10.91
CA PHE A 93 17.59 1.02 11.98
C PHE A 93 16.75 0.38 13.08
N ALA A 94 15.64 -0.28 12.72
CA ALA A 94 14.69 -0.82 13.67
C ALA A 94 15.29 -1.90 14.57
N LEU A 95 16.02 -2.87 14.01
CA LEU A 95 16.67 -3.93 14.77
C LEU A 95 17.77 -3.38 15.70
N GLN A 96 18.62 -2.48 15.20
CA GLN A 96 19.66 -1.85 16.00
C GLN A 96 19.05 -1.02 17.14
N HIS A 97 17.96 -0.30 16.87
CA HIS A 97 17.26 0.54 17.84
C HIS A 97 16.50 -0.29 18.88
N ALA A 98 15.86 -1.39 18.45
CA ALA A 98 15.16 -2.29 19.34
C ALA A 98 16.11 -2.89 20.41
N ILE A 99 17.30 -3.33 20.00
CA ILE A 99 18.32 -3.84 20.95
C ILE A 99 18.79 -2.74 21.90
N ARG A 100 19.11 -1.56 21.36
CA ARG A 100 19.63 -0.44 22.17
C ARG A 100 18.67 -0.01 23.27
N HIS A 101 17.37 -0.09 23.02
CA HIS A 101 16.31 0.40 23.92
C HIS A 101 15.46 -0.71 24.53
N HIS A 102 15.84 -1.98 24.36
CA HIS A 102 15.12 -3.15 24.88
C HIS A 102 13.64 -3.16 24.41
N LEU A 103 13.41 -2.80 23.14
CA LEU A 103 12.10 -2.87 22.52
C LEU A 103 11.80 -4.29 22.06
N GLN A 104 10.52 -4.70 22.14
CA GLN A 104 10.12 -6.09 21.99
C GLN A 104 9.70 -6.44 20.57
N HIS A 105 9.14 -5.46 19.85
CA HIS A 105 8.56 -5.69 18.53
C HIS A 105 9.01 -4.65 17.51
N ILE A 106 9.04 -5.05 16.25
CA ILE A 106 9.15 -4.18 15.09
C ILE A 106 7.86 -4.32 14.31
N ILE A 107 7.12 -3.22 14.10
CA ILE A 107 5.87 -3.20 13.37
C ILE A 107 6.08 -2.42 12.08
N TYR A 108 6.02 -3.11 10.95
CA TYR A 108 6.21 -2.54 9.62
C TYR A 108 4.84 -2.31 8.96
N VAL A 109 4.43 -1.05 8.85
CA VAL A 109 3.11 -0.64 8.38
C VAL A 109 3.20 -0.17 6.94
N ILE A 110 2.47 -0.83 6.02
CA ILE A 110 2.53 -0.62 4.58
C ILE A 110 1.13 -0.24 4.05
N PRO A 111 0.99 0.71 3.12
CA PRO A 111 -0.32 1.11 2.61
C PRO A 111 -0.99 0.09 1.69
N TYR A 112 -0.23 -0.79 1.02
CA TYR A 112 -0.73 -1.66 -0.03
C TYR A 112 -0.44 -3.14 0.25
N THR A 113 -1.44 -4.00 0.10
CA THR A 113 -1.33 -5.45 0.32
C THR A 113 -0.32 -6.14 -0.61
N ASN A 114 -0.19 -5.68 -1.85
CA ASN A 114 0.77 -6.25 -2.81
C ASN A 114 2.24 -6.11 -2.36
N ILE A 115 2.56 -5.02 -1.64
CA ILE A 115 3.91 -4.76 -1.12
C ILE A 115 4.18 -5.60 0.13
N ILE A 116 3.16 -5.89 0.92
CA ILE A 116 3.28 -6.68 2.15
C ILE A 116 3.83 -8.06 1.85
N GLU A 117 3.24 -8.79 0.91
CA GLU A 117 3.70 -10.14 0.52
C GLU A 117 5.20 -10.12 0.16
N GLN A 118 5.61 -9.17 -0.69
CA GLN A 118 7.01 -9.04 -1.11
C GLN A 118 7.94 -8.68 0.07
N THR A 119 7.54 -7.72 0.91
CA THR A 119 8.34 -7.29 2.06
C THR A 119 8.46 -8.41 3.10
N SER A 120 7.35 -9.09 3.38
CA SER A 120 7.33 -10.24 4.30
C SER A 120 8.21 -11.38 3.82
N GLN A 121 8.21 -11.70 2.53
CA GLN A 121 9.10 -12.72 1.94
C GLN A 121 10.57 -12.35 2.10
N ILE A 122 10.93 -11.08 1.85
CA ILE A 122 12.31 -10.61 2.06
C ILE A 122 12.70 -10.72 3.55
N PHE A 123 11.83 -10.29 4.46
CA PHE A 123 12.12 -10.36 5.89
C PHE A 123 12.20 -11.80 6.38
N ARG A 124 11.33 -12.71 5.94
CA ARG A 124 11.40 -14.13 6.25
C ARG A 124 12.70 -14.77 5.76
N HIS A 125 13.13 -14.42 4.55
CA HIS A 125 14.38 -14.90 3.99
C HIS A 125 15.60 -14.47 4.84
N ILE A 126 15.58 -13.26 5.39
CA ILE A 126 16.69 -12.71 6.19
C ILE A 126 16.61 -13.18 7.65
N LEU A 127 15.45 -13.10 8.25
CA LEU A 127 15.25 -13.25 9.69
C LEU A 127 14.78 -14.64 10.11
N GLY A 128 14.27 -15.43 9.18
CA GLY A 128 13.63 -16.73 9.44
C GLY A 128 12.11 -16.60 9.58
N ASP A 129 11.42 -17.62 9.16
CA ASP A 129 9.95 -17.65 8.97
C ASP A 129 9.16 -17.46 10.27
N ILE A 130 9.68 -18.02 11.36
CA ILE A 130 9.06 -17.97 12.70
C ILE A 130 9.05 -16.55 13.29
N ASN A 131 9.96 -15.68 12.85
CA ASN A 131 10.16 -14.35 13.41
C ASN A 131 9.38 -13.26 12.68
N VAL A 132 8.67 -13.60 11.60
CA VAL A 132 7.96 -12.64 10.75
C VAL A 132 6.51 -13.03 10.59
N LEU A 133 5.63 -12.21 11.15
CA LEU A 133 4.19 -12.31 11.01
C LEU A 133 3.70 -11.35 9.92
N GLU A 134 2.86 -11.86 9.02
CA GLU A 134 2.14 -11.06 8.03
C GLU A 134 0.67 -11.02 8.43
N ASP A 135 0.11 -9.80 8.63
CA ASP A 135 -1.29 -9.61 9.05
C ASP A 135 -2.01 -8.60 8.14
N HIS A 136 -2.80 -9.13 7.20
CA HIS A 136 -3.73 -8.38 6.36
C HIS A 136 -4.89 -9.25 5.89
N CYS A 137 -5.90 -8.65 5.23
CA CYS A 137 -7.14 -9.35 4.86
C CYS A 137 -6.97 -10.52 3.86
N ASN A 138 -5.89 -10.51 3.06
CA ASN A 138 -5.68 -11.45 1.94
C ASN A 138 -4.57 -12.50 2.20
N VAL A 139 -4.16 -12.72 3.45
CA VAL A 139 -3.10 -13.70 3.75
C VAL A 139 -3.57 -15.11 3.44
N SER A 140 -2.81 -15.85 2.62
CA SER A 140 -2.97 -17.28 2.38
C SER A 140 -1.78 -18.05 2.96
N TYR A 141 -2.04 -19.25 3.49
CA TYR A 141 -1.02 -20.11 4.08
C TYR A 141 -1.03 -21.47 3.39
N ASP A 142 0.15 -22.08 3.26
CA ASP A 142 0.33 -23.30 2.46
C ASP A 142 -0.16 -24.57 3.19
N SER A 143 -0.25 -24.53 4.53
CA SER A 143 -0.75 -25.67 5.32
C SER A 143 -1.76 -25.26 6.41
N PRO A 144 -2.70 -26.17 6.79
CA PRO A 144 -3.64 -25.90 7.89
C PRO A 144 -3.00 -25.69 9.26
N GLU A 145 -1.84 -26.33 9.51
CA GLU A 145 -1.10 -26.21 10.76
C GLU A 145 -0.37 -24.87 10.84
N GLU A 146 0.31 -24.47 9.78
CA GLU A 146 0.93 -23.15 9.67
C GLU A 146 -0.10 -22.02 9.77
N LEU A 147 -1.26 -22.19 9.08
CA LEU A 147 -2.39 -21.29 9.19
C LEU A 147 -2.81 -21.07 10.64
N LYS A 148 -2.92 -22.13 11.43
CA LYS A 148 -3.40 -22.06 12.81
C LYS A 148 -2.40 -21.34 13.72
N ILE A 149 -1.10 -21.61 13.59
CA ILE A 149 -0.04 -20.97 14.39
C ILE A 149 0.02 -19.47 14.07
N LYS A 150 0.06 -19.12 12.80
CA LYS A 150 0.16 -17.72 12.37
C LYS A 150 -1.13 -16.92 12.63
N GLN A 151 -2.30 -17.56 12.57
CA GLN A 151 -3.56 -16.93 12.98
C GLN A 151 -3.56 -16.56 14.47
N LEU A 152 -3.08 -17.44 15.35
CA LEU A 152 -2.96 -17.15 16.78
C LEU A 152 -2.00 -15.99 17.05
N ALA A 153 -0.87 -15.92 16.35
CA ALA A 153 0.06 -14.79 16.44
C ALA A 153 -0.54 -13.49 15.86
N ALA A 154 -1.33 -13.57 14.79
CA ALA A 154 -2.01 -12.41 14.20
C ALA A 154 -3.09 -11.80 15.10
N GLU A 155 -3.65 -12.58 16.01
CA GLU A 155 -4.68 -12.11 16.94
C GLU A 155 -4.15 -11.08 17.94
N ASN A 156 -2.92 -11.24 18.43
CA ASN A 156 -2.33 -10.34 19.42
C ASN A 156 -0.99 -9.72 19.00
N TRP A 157 -0.42 -10.06 17.83
CA TRP A 157 0.88 -9.59 17.34
C TRP A 157 2.08 -9.94 18.25
N ASP A 158 2.00 -11.07 18.90
CA ASP A 158 3.12 -11.61 19.70
C ASP A 158 4.15 -12.28 18.77
N CYS A 159 4.87 -11.45 18.02
CA CYS A 159 5.90 -11.82 17.07
C CYS A 159 6.95 -10.70 16.97
N PRO A 160 8.25 -10.99 16.88
CA PRO A 160 9.31 -9.99 16.83
C PRO A 160 9.13 -8.97 15.69
N VAL A 161 8.73 -9.43 14.52
CA VAL A 161 8.51 -8.57 13.34
C VAL A 161 7.12 -8.79 12.80
N VAL A 162 6.30 -7.76 12.80
CA VAL A 162 4.94 -7.76 12.26
C VAL A 162 4.89 -6.88 11.03
N VAL A 163 4.45 -7.42 9.89
CA VAL A 163 4.21 -6.66 8.64
C VAL A 163 2.71 -6.56 8.42
N THR A 164 2.19 -5.34 8.39
CA THR A 164 0.74 -5.11 8.38
C THR A 164 0.33 -3.90 7.51
N THR A 165 -0.97 -3.66 7.36
CA THR A 165 -1.50 -2.50 6.63
C THR A 165 -1.76 -1.30 7.54
N ASN A 166 -1.80 -0.08 6.95
CA ASN A 166 -2.34 1.11 7.64
C ASN A 166 -3.74 0.84 8.23
N VAL A 167 -4.58 0.10 7.49
CA VAL A 167 -5.94 -0.24 7.91
C VAL A 167 -5.93 -1.08 9.18
N GLN A 168 -5.20 -2.20 9.19
CA GLN A 168 -5.12 -3.08 10.36
C GLN A 168 -4.50 -2.37 11.55
N PHE A 169 -3.46 -1.58 11.34
CA PHE A 169 -2.77 -0.86 12.40
C PHE A 169 -3.70 0.17 13.07
N PHE A 170 -4.20 1.14 12.30
CA PHE A 170 -4.98 2.23 12.87
C PHE A 170 -6.38 1.80 13.30
N GLU A 171 -7.08 0.95 12.52
CA GLU A 171 -8.39 0.45 12.94
C GLU A 171 -8.34 -0.41 14.21
N SER A 172 -7.21 -1.06 14.51
CA SER A 172 -7.07 -1.76 15.79
C SER A 172 -6.96 -0.77 16.95
N LEU A 173 -6.27 0.35 16.77
CA LEU A 173 -6.09 1.40 17.79
C LEU A 173 -7.38 2.16 18.12
N PHE A 174 -8.28 2.31 17.14
CA PHE A 174 -9.56 2.99 17.31
C PHE A 174 -10.74 2.02 17.49
N SER A 175 -10.50 0.71 17.63
CA SER A 175 -11.55 -0.29 17.78
C SER A 175 -12.05 -0.40 19.23
N ASN A 176 -13.33 -0.79 19.35
CA ASN A 176 -13.95 -1.24 20.62
C ASN A 176 -14.16 -2.76 20.67
N ARG A 177 -13.77 -3.49 19.61
CA ARG A 177 -13.91 -4.96 19.54
C ARG A 177 -12.76 -5.64 20.25
N THR A 178 -13.04 -6.55 21.18
CA THR A 178 -12.03 -7.30 21.94
C THR A 178 -10.99 -7.98 21.05
N SER A 179 -11.43 -8.62 19.95
CA SER A 179 -10.55 -9.30 19.00
C SER A 179 -9.53 -8.37 18.32
N LYS A 180 -9.87 -7.08 18.08
CA LYS A 180 -8.94 -6.09 17.55
C LYS A 180 -8.09 -5.45 18.65
N CYS A 181 -8.63 -5.28 19.86
CA CYS A 181 -7.95 -4.67 20.99
C CYS A 181 -6.82 -5.55 21.57
N ARG A 182 -6.83 -6.86 21.37
CA ARG A 182 -5.79 -7.79 21.87
C ARG A 182 -4.37 -7.40 21.44
N LYS A 183 -4.21 -6.75 20.29
CA LYS A 183 -2.92 -6.36 19.70
C LYS A 183 -2.26 -5.17 20.41
N LEU A 184 -3.04 -4.30 21.08
CA LEU A 184 -2.59 -2.96 21.45
C LEU A 184 -1.42 -2.97 22.45
N HIS A 185 -1.41 -3.90 23.41
CA HIS A 185 -0.34 -3.96 24.40
C HIS A 185 1.01 -4.36 23.78
N ASN A 186 1.02 -5.15 22.69
CA ASN A 186 2.22 -5.52 21.93
C ASN A 186 2.68 -4.42 20.96
N ILE A 187 1.88 -3.36 20.75
CA ILE A 187 2.33 -2.14 20.07
C ILE A 187 3.22 -1.29 20.99
N ALA A 188 2.99 -1.32 22.31
CA ALA A 188 3.87 -0.63 23.25
C ALA A 188 5.29 -1.19 23.20
N LYS A 189 6.30 -0.35 23.46
CA LYS A 189 7.71 -0.72 23.45
C LYS A 189 8.14 -1.37 22.11
N SER A 190 7.70 -0.78 21.00
CA SER A 190 8.04 -1.24 19.64
C SER A 190 8.72 -0.16 18.82
N VAL A 191 9.40 -0.57 17.74
CA VAL A 191 9.76 0.30 16.63
C VAL A 191 8.68 0.17 15.57
N ILE A 192 8.02 1.29 15.21
CA ILE A 192 6.94 1.32 14.22
C ILE A 192 7.46 2.02 12.98
N ILE A 193 7.50 1.32 11.86
CA ILE A 193 7.93 1.86 10.58
C ILE A 193 6.69 2.08 9.72
N PHE A 194 6.41 3.33 9.34
CA PHE A 194 5.37 3.67 8.37
C PHE A 194 6.02 3.81 7.00
N ASP A 195 5.92 2.77 6.17
CA ASP A 195 6.42 2.83 4.79
C ASP A 195 5.43 3.60 3.91
N GLU A 196 5.96 4.36 2.95
CA GLU A 196 5.20 5.32 2.15
C GLU A 196 4.32 6.25 3.02
N ALA A 197 4.96 6.94 4.00
CA ALA A 197 4.27 7.78 4.99
C ALA A 197 3.36 8.87 4.38
N GLN A 198 3.59 9.30 3.13
CA GLN A 198 2.70 10.20 2.39
C GLN A 198 1.31 9.57 2.12
N MET A 199 1.18 8.25 2.24
CA MET A 199 -0.08 7.51 2.06
C MET A 199 -0.85 7.34 3.37
N LEU A 200 -0.45 8.03 4.45
CA LEU A 200 -1.28 8.11 5.66
C LEU A 200 -2.68 8.66 5.30
N PRO A 201 -3.75 8.08 5.87
CA PRO A 201 -5.12 8.38 5.46
C PRO A 201 -5.46 9.86 5.63
N ALA A 202 -5.62 10.57 4.53
CA ALA A 202 -5.76 12.01 4.55
C ALA A 202 -7.00 12.50 5.31
N SER A 203 -8.14 11.77 5.24
CA SER A 203 -9.37 12.09 5.98
C SER A 203 -9.25 11.84 7.49
N TYR A 204 -8.21 11.14 7.93
CA TYR A 204 -7.92 10.79 9.32
C TYR A 204 -6.47 11.14 9.70
N LEU A 205 -5.84 12.07 8.97
CA LEU A 205 -4.42 12.40 9.19
C LEU A 205 -4.16 12.91 10.62
N LYS A 206 -5.01 13.80 11.13
CA LYS A 206 -4.89 14.32 12.50
C LYS A 206 -5.07 13.22 13.57
N PRO A 207 -6.12 12.37 13.54
CA PRO A 207 -6.21 11.24 14.46
C PRO A 207 -5.01 10.30 14.38
N CYS A 208 -4.53 9.96 13.18
CA CYS A 208 -3.39 9.07 13.00
C CYS A 208 -2.09 9.66 13.59
N THR A 209 -1.79 10.92 13.30
CA THR A 209 -0.59 11.60 13.85
C THR A 209 -0.70 11.80 15.37
N ARG A 210 -1.91 12.02 15.89
CA ARG A 210 -2.14 12.09 17.35
C ARG A 210 -1.85 10.75 18.02
N VAL A 211 -2.30 9.64 17.45
CA VAL A 211 -2.01 8.30 17.97
C VAL A 211 -0.51 7.99 17.90
N ILE A 212 0.17 8.32 16.80
CA ILE A 212 1.63 8.17 16.70
C ILE A 212 2.31 8.97 17.81
N THR A 213 1.88 10.22 18.06
CA THR A 213 2.39 11.05 19.15
C THR A 213 2.21 10.36 20.49
N GLU A 214 1.03 9.83 20.80
CA GLU A 214 0.75 9.13 22.07
C GLU A 214 1.63 7.88 22.23
N LEU A 215 1.79 7.07 21.17
CA LEU A 215 2.61 5.86 21.19
C LEU A 215 4.07 6.19 21.49
N VAL A 216 4.63 7.23 20.88
CA VAL A 216 6.01 7.64 21.10
C VAL A 216 6.18 8.28 22.47
N THR A 217 5.27 9.15 22.90
CA THR A 217 5.43 9.92 24.14
C THR A 217 5.14 9.09 25.39
N ASN A 218 4.10 8.26 25.36
CA ASN A 218 3.53 7.64 26.56
C ASN A 218 3.71 6.10 26.60
N TYR A 219 4.02 5.45 25.46
CA TYR A 219 4.11 3.99 25.38
C TYR A 219 5.50 3.48 24.97
N HIS A 220 6.52 4.35 25.07
CA HIS A 220 7.92 4.01 24.80
C HIS A 220 8.15 3.40 23.40
N CYS A 221 7.39 3.83 22.43
CA CYS A 221 7.61 3.47 21.03
C CYS A 221 8.63 4.41 20.38
N THR A 222 9.23 3.95 19.30
CA THR A 222 9.91 4.82 18.31
C THR A 222 9.19 4.68 17.00
N ALA A 223 8.84 5.78 16.35
CA ALA A 223 8.20 5.77 15.03
C ALA A 223 9.16 6.28 13.96
N VAL A 224 9.13 5.66 12.79
CA VAL A 224 9.93 6.03 11.61
C VAL A 224 9.00 6.27 10.42
N LEU A 225 9.00 7.48 9.89
CA LEU A 225 8.25 7.85 8.70
C LEU A 225 9.14 7.66 7.46
N CYS A 226 8.94 6.56 6.73
CA CYS A 226 9.71 6.24 5.53
C CYS A 226 8.98 6.76 4.28
N THR A 227 9.69 7.47 3.41
CA THR A 227 9.08 8.03 2.20
C THR A 227 10.12 8.30 1.12
N ALA A 228 9.67 8.24 -0.14
CA ALA A 228 10.41 8.79 -1.29
C ALA A 228 10.00 10.24 -1.60
N THR A 229 8.88 10.72 -1.04
CA THR A 229 8.37 12.08 -1.21
C THR A 229 8.04 12.64 0.15
N GLN A 230 8.81 13.61 0.65
CA GLN A 230 8.66 14.14 2.00
C GLN A 230 7.30 14.87 2.16
N PRO A 231 6.34 14.34 2.95
CA PRO A 231 4.96 14.82 2.97
C PRO A 231 4.71 15.98 3.94
N SER A 232 5.71 16.75 4.34
CA SER A 232 5.55 17.92 5.26
C SER A 232 4.69 17.64 6.50
N LEU A 233 4.90 16.47 7.12
CA LEU A 233 4.11 16.03 8.28
C LEU A 233 4.52 16.69 9.60
N GLU A 234 5.61 17.45 9.62
CA GLU A 234 6.16 18.07 10.85
C GLU A 234 5.15 18.96 11.57
N ALA A 235 4.27 19.62 10.80
CA ALA A 235 3.25 20.51 11.34
C ALA A 235 2.18 19.78 12.18
N PHE A 236 2.04 18.47 12.04
CA PHE A 236 1.05 17.66 12.75
C PHE A 236 1.58 17.04 14.04
N PHE A 237 2.87 17.22 14.33
CA PHE A 237 3.50 16.76 15.56
C PHE A 237 3.83 17.93 16.50
N PRO A 238 3.80 17.73 17.83
CA PRO A 238 4.23 18.75 18.78
C PRO A 238 5.68 19.16 18.56
N GLN A 239 6.03 20.40 18.91
CA GLN A 239 7.40 20.91 18.73
C GLN A 239 8.49 20.04 19.37
N GLN A 240 8.15 19.38 20.49
CA GLN A 240 9.05 18.49 21.22
C GLN A 240 9.25 17.14 20.52
N LEU A 241 8.38 16.79 19.56
CA LEU A 241 8.39 15.52 18.84
C LEU A 241 8.51 15.78 17.32
N ARG A 242 9.48 16.58 16.91
CA ARG A 242 9.75 16.77 15.48
C ARG A 242 10.50 15.56 14.92
N PRO A 243 10.14 15.11 13.70
CA PRO A 243 10.87 14.02 13.07
C PRO A 243 12.35 14.36 12.87
N VAL A 244 13.22 13.41 13.23
CA VAL A 244 14.67 13.53 13.02
C VAL A 244 15.06 12.74 11.79
N GLU A 245 15.72 13.40 10.82
CA GLU A 245 16.13 12.74 9.58
C GLU A 245 17.26 11.74 9.83
N ILE A 246 17.13 10.55 9.21
CA ILE A 246 18.11 9.48 9.24
C ILE A 246 19.01 9.53 7.99
N CYS A 247 18.42 9.80 6.83
CA CYS A 247 19.14 9.78 5.55
C CYS A 247 20.20 10.88 5.48
N PRO A 248 21.46 10.54 5.24
CA PRO A 248 22.51 11.55 5.05
C PRO A 248 22.39 12.18 3.66
N ASP A 249 22.57 13.49 3.58
CA ASP A 249 22.70 14.22 2.31
C ASP A 249 21.50 13.98 1.37
N ILE A 250 20.29 14.34 1.82
CA ILE A 250 19.05 14.14 1.05
C ILE A 250 19.16 14.71 -0.36
N GLN A 251 19.66 15.94 -0.50
CA GLN A 251 19.78 16.61 -1.81
C GLN A 251 20.70 15.82 -2.74
N GLY A 252 21.87 15.39 -2.25
CA GLY A 252 22.79 14.56 -3.03
C GLY A 252 22.22 13.20 -3.40
N GLN A 253 21.38 12.60 -2.53
CA GLN A 253 20.69 11.34 -2.84
C GLN A 253 19.63 11.56 -3.93
N TYR A 254 18.82 12.60 -3.84
CA TYR A 254 17.81 12.90 -4.87
C TYR A 254 18.43 13.19 -6.22
N ALA A 255 19.51 13.98 -6.26
CA ALA A 255 20.24 14.25 -7.50
C ALA A 255 20.82 12.96 -8.11
N PHE A 256 21.41 12.09 -7.29
CA PHE A 256 22.03 10.85 -7.77
C PHE A 256 20.99 9.80 -8.25
N PHE A 257 19.89 9.65 -7.52
CA PHE A 257 18.84 8.66 -7.85
C PHE A 257 17.81 9.19 -8.86
N LYS A 258 18.01 10.38 -9.43
CA LYS A 258 17.15 10.88 -10.51
C LYS A 258 17.26 9.94 -11.71
N ARG A 259 16.16 9.32 -12.12
CA ARG A 259 16.09 8.28 -13.16
C ARG A 259 15.43 8.75 -14.44
N THR A 260 14.59 9.76 -14.34
CA THR A 260 13.74 10.25 -15.43
C THR A 260 13.60 11.77 -15.35
N THR A 261 13.29 12.38 -16.46
CA THR A 261 12.84 13.77 -16.53
C THR A 261 11.32 13.82 -16.66
N PHE A 262 10.69 14.80 -16.00
CA PHE A 262 9.24 15.00 -16.09
C PHE A 262 8.92 16.05 -17.14
N GLN A 263 8.12 15.66 -18.14
CA GLN A 263 7.64 16.55 -19.18
C GLN A 263 6.14 16.77 -19.04
N MET A 264 5.72 18.00 -18.81
CA MET A 264 4.30 18.36 -18.80
C MET A 264 3.80 18.60 -20.22
N ILE A 265 2.77 17.85 -20.61
CA ILE A 265 2.01 18.09 -21.85
C ILE A 265 0.63 18.60 -21.44
N ARG A 266 0.14 19.60 -22.17
CA ARG A 266 -1.22 20.11 -21.95
C ARG A 266 -2.25 19.08 -22.39
N GLU A 267 -3.50 19.43 -22.28
CA GLU A 267 -4.65 18.60 -22.58
C GLU A 267 -4.53 17.84 -23.91
N LEU A 268 -4.81 16.54 -23.87
CA LEU A 268 -4.83 15.63 -25.01
C LEU A 268 -6.24 15.06 -25.16
N THR A 269 -6.62 14.75 -26.40
CA THR A 269 -7.76 13.84 -26.67
C THR A 269 -7.31 12.38 -26.50
N GLU A 270 -8.25 11.44 -26.35
CA GLU A 270 -7.90 10.02 -26.28
C GLU A 270 -7.23 9.53 -27.57
N GLU A 271 -7.64 10.04 -28.74
CA GLU A 271 -7.05 9.69 -30.03
C GLU A 271 -5.60 10.15 -30.12
N ALA A 272 -5.30 11.39 -29.71
CA ALA A 272 -3.94 11.90 -29.69
C ALA A 272 -3.03 11.13 -28.72
N LEU A 273 -3.59 10.68 -27.57
CA LEU A 273 -2.88 9.80 -26.66
C LEU A 273 -2.57 8.46 -27.32
N VAL A 274 -3.56 7.81 -27.94
CA VAL A 274 -3.40 6.50 -28.62
C VAL A 274 -2.37 6.58 -29.74
N GLU A 275 -2.38 7.65 -30.55
CA GLU A 275 -1.37 7.87 -31.59
C GLU A 275 0.05 7.90 -30.98
N ARG A 276 0.25 8.66 -29.89
CA ARG A 276 1.54 8.73 -29.20
C ARG A 276 1.96 7.37 -28.64
N LEU A 277 1.06 6.64 -27.97
CA LEU A 277 1.37 5.34 -27.38
C LEU A 277 1.76 4.31 -28.44
N ASN A 278 1.18 4.38 -29.65
CA ASN A 278 1.51 3.48 -30.76
C ASN A 278 2.93 3.68 -31.32
N THR A 279 3.56 4.83 -31.10
CA THR A 279 4.95 5.09 -31.56
C THR A 279 6.02 4.36 -30.73
N HIS A 280 5.65 3.81 -29.57
CA HIS A 280 6.59 3.19 -28.64
C HIS A 280 6.42 1.68 -28.58
N GLY A 281 7.54 0.93 -28.52
CA GLY A 281 7.53 -0.52 -28.34
C GLY A 281 7.34 -0.92 -26.87
N GLN A 282 7.97 -0.21 -25.95
CA GLN A 282 7.85 -0.44 -24.49
C GLN A 282 7.42 0.84 -23.79
N ILE A 283 6.19 0.84 -23.26
CA ILE A 283 5.61 2.02 -22.64
C ILE A 283 4.59 1.62 -21.56
N LEU A 284 4.58 2.39 -20.48
CA LEU A 284 3.54 2.34 -19.46
C LEU A 284 2.70 3.60 -19.53
N CYS A 285 1.38 3.43 -19.65
CA CYS A 285 0.42 4.53 -19.54
C CYS A 285 -0.48 4.31 -18.33
N ILE A 286 -0.50 5.28 -17.41
CA ILE A 286 -1.30 5.22 -16.18
C ILE A 286 -2.39 6.28 -16.23
N LEU A 287 -3.65 5.83 -16.08
CA LEU A 287 -4.85 6.66 -16.16
C LEU A 287 -5.62 6.62 -14.83
N ASN A 288 -6.40 7.68 -14.58
CA ASN A 288 -7.13 7.86 -13.32
C ASN A 288 -8.47 7.09 -13.26
N SER A 289 -8.98 6.62 -14.39
CA SER A 289 -10.26 5.91 -14.48
C SER A 289 -10.10 4.52 -15.09
N ARG A 290 -10.71 3.51 -14.46
CA ARG A 290 -10.77 2.12 -14.99
C ARG A 290 -11.44 2.04 -16.35
N LYS A 291 -12.52 2.81 -16.55
CA LYS A 291 -13.25 2.87 -17.83
C LYS A 291 -12.38 3.47 -18.94
N ARG A 292 -11.63 4.54 -18.62
CA ARG A 292 -10.70 5.17 -19.56
C ARG A 292 -9.55 4.23 -19.96
N VAL A 293 -9.03 3.45 -19.00
CA VAL A 293 -8.03 2.40 -19.29
C VAL A 293 -8.57 1.39 -20.30
N GLN A 294 -9.83 0.94 -20.15
CA GLN A 294 -10.47 0.03 -21.13
C GLN A 294 -10.69 0.68 -22.48
N SER A 295 -11.09 1.96 -22.53
CA SER A 295 -11.30 2.72 -23.79
C SER A 295 -10.00 2.83 -24.57
N VAL A 296 -8.95 3.35 -23.94
CA VAL A 296 -7.62 3.52 -24.55
C VAL A 296 -7.03 2.16 -24.99
N TYR A 297 -7.17 1.11 -24.15
CA TYR A 297 -6.72 -0.23 -24.52
C TYR A 297 -7.40 -0.76 -25.79
N LYS A 298 -8.72 -0.59 -25.92
CA LYS A 298 -9.47 -1.02 -27.11
C LYS A 298 -9.05 -0.29 -28.38
N ALA A 299 -8.65 0.97 -28.25
CA ALA A 299 -8.23 1.80 -29.39
C ALA A 299 -6.78 1.50 -29.83
N LEU A 300 -5.95 0.95 -28.96
CA LEU A 300 -4.58 0.56 -29.29
C LEU A 300 -4.55 -0.71 -30.13
N LYS A 301 -3.74 -0.70 -31.18
CA LYS A 301 -3.60 -1.82 -32.12
C LYS A 301 -2.25 -2.53 -31.94
N GLY A 302 -2.26 -3.83 -32.20
CA GLY A 302 -1.06 -4.66 -32.32
C GLY A 302 -0.74 -5.49 -31.06
N ASP A 303 0.09 -6.50 -31.30
CA ASP A 303 0.53 -7.44 -30.29
C ASP A 303 1.39 -6.77 -29.20
N GLY A 304 1.41 -7.37 -28.01
CA GLY A 304 2.17 -6.86 -26.87
C GLY A 304 1.50 -5.70 -26.13
N THR A 305 0.18 -5.49 -26.33
CA THR A 305 -0.61 -4.51 -25.56
C THR A 305 -1.33 -5.21 -24.42
N TYR A 306 -1.25 -4.65 -23.22
CA TYR A 306 -1.80 -5.21 -21.97
C TYR A 306 -2.64 -4.16 -21.25
N HIS A 307 -3.80 -4.59 -20.75
CA HIS A 307 -4.65 -3.82 -19.84
C HIS A 307 -4.40 -4.29 -18.40
N LEU A 308 -4.31 -3.37 -17.44
CA LEU A 308 -4.12 -3.75 -16.04
C LEU A 308 -4.91 -2.80 -15.11
N SER A 309 -5.99 -3.30 -14.54
CA SER A 309 -6.84 -2.54 -13.61
C SER A 309 -7.48 -3.44 -12.56
N THR A 310 -8.16 -2.83 -11.59
CA THR A 310 -8.95 -3.54 -10.59
C THR A 310 -10.26 -4.14 -11.13
N PHE A 311 -10.53 -4.04 -12.43
CA PHE A 311 -11.55 -4.86 -13.09
C PHE A 311 -11.10 -6.31 -13.34
N MET A 312 -9.82 -6.61 -13.09
CA MET A 312 -9.30 -7.98 -13.05
C MET A 312 -9.21 -8.46 -11.60
N TYR A 313 -9.56 -9.72 -11.33
CA TYR A 313 -9.39 -10.29 -9.99
C TYR A 313 -7.90 -10.50 -9.64
N PRO A 314 -7.51 -10.58 -8.35
CA PRO A 314 -6.11 -10.57 -7.90
C PRO A 314 -5.20 -11.60 -8.58
N ILE A 315 -5.61 -12.87 -8.67
CA ILE A 315 -4.80 -13.92 -9.32
C ILE A 315 -4.56 -13.63 -10.80
N HIS A 316 -5.58 -13.15 -11.52
CA HIS A 316 -5.43 -12.77 -12.91
C HIS A 316 -4.37 -11.66 -13.07
N ARG A 317 -4.46 -10.60 -12.25
CA ARG A 317 -3.44 -9.53 -12.24
C ARG A 317 -2.04 -10.04 -11.95
N LYS A 318 -1.89 -10.94 -10.96
CA LYS A 318 -0.59 -11.54 -10.59
C LYS A 318 0.04 -12.29 -11.76
N ASN A 319 -0.76 -13.07 -12.50
CA ASN A 319 -0.31 -13.82 -13.67
C ASN A 319 0.06 -12.89 -14.84
N LEU A 320 -0.76 -11.85 -15.07
CA LEU A 320 -0.50 -10.87 -16.12
C LEU A 320 0.76 -10.04 -15.84
N LEU A 321 1.00 -9.65 -14.60
CA LEU A 321 2.22 -8.95 -14.20
C LEU A 321 3.48 -9.78 -14.44
N LYS A 322 3.44 -11.09 -14.18
CA LYS A 322 4.55 -12.01 -14.52
C LYS A 322 4.81 -12.03 -16.02
N LYS A 323 3.74 -12.10 -16.84
CA LYS A 323 3.84 -12.07 -18.31
C LYS A 323 4.43 -10.75 -18.82
N ILE A 324 3.98 -9.61 -18.28
CA ILE A 324 4.50 -8.28 -18.61
C ILE A 324 5.98 -8.18 -18.26
N LYS A 325 6.39 -8.65 -17.08
CA LYS A 325 7.79 -8.64 -16.64
C LYS A 325 8.67 -9.43 -17.59
N THR A 326 8.28 -10.66 -17.93
CA THR A 326 9.01 -11.50 -18.91
C THR A 326 9.10 -10.84 -20.29
N CYS A 327 8.03 -10.19 -20.73
CA CYS A 327 8.00 -9.47 -22.01
C CYS A 327 9.01 -8.30 -22.03
N LEU A 328 9.08 -7.52 -20.94
CA LEU A 328 10.03 -6.41 -20.78
C LEU A 328 11.48 -6.90 -20.73
N GLU A 329 11.76 -7.94 -19.94
CA GLU A 329 13.09 -8.55 -19.82
C GLU A 329 13.62 -9.10 -21.15
N ASN A 330 12.74 -9.63 -22.00
CA ASN A 330 13.08 -10.13 -23.33
C ASN A 330 13.16 -9.02 -24.41
N GLY A 331 12.95 -7.76 -24.05
CA GLY A 331 13.00 -6.65 -25.00
C GLY A 331 11.87 -6.64 -26.04
N GLN A 332 10.79 -7.38 -25.81
CA GLN A 332 9.64 -7.47 -26.70
C GLN A 332 8.77 -6.21 -26.64
N ASN A 333 7.90 -6.02 -27.62
CA ASN A 333 6.88 -4.97 -27.55
C ASN A 333 6.00 -5.20 -26.33
N CYS A 334 5.90 -4.18 -25.49
CA CYS A 334 5.16 -4.24 -24.22
C CYS A 334 4.53 -2.88 -23.91
N ARG A 335 3.28 -2.69 -24.31
CA ARG A 335 2.49 -1.49 -24.03
C ARG A 335 1.49 -1.82 -22.93
N VAL A 336 1.63 -1.19 -21.79
CA VAL A 336 0.76 -1.43 -20.64
C VAL A 336 -0.09 -0.21 -20.36
N ILE A 337 -1.41 -0.39 -20.41
CA ILE A 337 -2.38 0.64 -20.04
C ILE A 337 -2.97 0.23 -18.68
N ALA A 338 -2.73 1.02 -17.66
CA ALA A 338 -3.04 0.66 -16.29
C ALA A 338 -3.70 1.78 -15.49
N THR A 339 -4.34 1.42 -14.38
CA THR A 339 -4.66 2.37 -13.31
C THR A 339 -3.46 2.54 -12.37
N SER A 340 -3.58 3.41 -11.36
CA SER A 340 -2.53 3.66 -10.34
C SER A 340 -2.04 2.41 -9.58
N LEU A 341 -2.67 1.27 -9.74
CA LEU A 341 -2.27 0.02 -9.09
C LEU A 341 -0.81 -0.43 -9.39
N VAL A 342 -0.20 0.11 -10.47
CA VAL A 342 1.19 -0.18 -10.86
C VAL A 342 2.21 0.81 -10.28
N GLU A 343 1.76 1.88 -9.64
CA GLU A 343 2.63 2.90 -9.04
C GLU A 343 3.40 2.36 -7.84
N ALA A 344 2.77 1.47 -7.06
CA ALA A 344 3.39 0.86 -5.89
C ALA A 344 3.33 -0.68 -5.93
N GLY A 345 4.31 -1.36 -5.34
CA GLY A 345 4.31 -2.81 -5.17
C GLY A 345 4.56 -3.64 -6.43
N VAL A 346 4.94 -3.02 -7.54
CA VAL A 346 5.21 -3.73 -8.80
C VAL A 346 6.61 -3.43 -9.28
N ASP A 347 7.36 -4.48 -9.64
CA ASP A 347 8.73 -4.38 -10.12
C ASP A 347 8.74 -4.44 -11.66
N LEU A 348 8.42 -3.30 -12.28
CA LEU A 348 8.42 -3.10 -13.73
C LEU A 348 9.37 -1.94 -14.08
N ASP A 349 10.10 -2.11 -15.18
CA ASP A 349 11.06 -1.13 -15.71
C ASP A 349 10.73 -0.81 -17.18
N PHE A 350 10.25 0.41 -17.42
CA PHE A 350 9.87 0.89 -18.75
C PHE A 350 10.84 1.98 -19.23
N LYS A 351 11.05 2.08 -20.52
CA LYS A 351 11.83 3.16 -21.12
C LYS A 351 11.10 4.50 -21.08
N MET A 352 9.77 4.47 -21.13
CA MET A 352 8.93 5.66 -21.13
C MET A 352 7.66 5.41 -20.33
N VAL A 353 7.24 6.42 -19.58
CA VAL A 353 6.01 6.39 -18.80
C VAL A 353 5.13 7.58 -19.17
N TYR A 354 3.86 7.33 -19.44
CA TYR A 354 2.81 8.35 -19.57
C TYR A 354 1.93 8.30 -18.33
N ARG A 355 1.72 9.43 -17.66
CA ARG A 355 0.87 9.52 -16.47
C ARG A 355 -0.16 10.63 -16.63
N GLU A 356 -1.44 10.28 -16.63
CA GLU A 356 -2.50 11.28 -16.49
C GLU A 356 -2.32 12.04 -15.18
N LEU A 357 -2.45 13.36 -15.18
CA LEU A 357 -2.18 14.21 -14.02
C LEU A 357 -2.97 13.74 -12.78
N ALA A 358 -2.25 13.53 -11.70
CA ALA A 358 -2.75 13.14 -10.38
C ALA A 358 -2.02 13.97 -9.31
N GLY A 359 -1.99 13.52 -8.05
CA GLY A 359 -1.12 14.11 -7.04
C GLY A 359 0.37 13.99 -7.44
N ILE A 360 1.20 14.92 -6.99
CA ILE A 360 2.65 14.91 -7.27
C ILE A 360 3.31 13.63 -6.77
N ASP A 361 2.89 13.14 -5.62
CA ASP A 361 3.31 11.85 -5.04
C ASP A 361 3.06 10.67 -5.99
N SER A 362 1.87 10.60 -6.57
CA SER A 362 1.48 9.59 -7.55
C SER A 362 2.27 9.72 -8.86
N VAL A 363 2.47 10.96 -9.34
CA VAL A 363 3.28 11.23 -10.54
C VAL A 363 4.73 10.79 -10.34
N ILE A 364 5.33 11.05 -9.18
CA ILE A 364 6.69 10.63 -8.86
C ILE A 364 6.78 9.11 -8.73
N GLN A 365 5.79 8.44 -8.13
CA GLN A 365 5.74 6.97 -8.06
C GLN A 365 5.65 6.34 -9.45
N ALA A 366 4.85 6.93 -10.35
CA ALA A 366 4.80 6.53 -11.76
C ALA A 366 6.17 6.71 -12.45
N GLY A 367 6.82 7.85 -12.23
CA GLY A 367 8.20 8.11 -12.69
C GLY A 367 9.22 7.09 -12.17
N GLY A 368 9.01 6.55 -10.97
CA GLY A 368 9.79 5.44 -10.41
C GLY A 368 9.65 4.10 -11.17
N ARG A 369 8.80 4.03 -12.20
CA ARG A 369 8.69 2.90 -13.15
C ARG A 369 9.42 3.18 -14.47
N CYS A 370 9.90 4.42 -14.67
CA CYS A 370 10.69 4.82 -15.82
C CYS A 370 12.17 4.68 -15.49
N ASN A 371 12.91 3.89 -16.30
CA ASN A 371 14.35 3.66 -16.08
C ASN A 371 14.67 3.23 -14.63
N ARG A 372 13.83 2.38 -14.07
CA ARG A 372 13.91 1.96 -12.67
C ARG A 372 15.26 1.38 -12.30
N GLU A 373 15.85 0.61 -13.19
CA GLU A 373 17.16 -0.02 -12.99
C GLU A 373 18.34 0.93 -13.29
N GLY A 374 18.07 2.12 -13.86
CA GLY A 374 19.09 3.12 -14.19
C GLY A 374 20.03 2.67 -15.31
N LYS A 375 19.50 1.96 -16.28
CA LYS A 375 20.26 1.48 -17.47
C LYS A 375 20.49 2.59 -18.48
N GLU A 376 19.57 3.53 -18.55
CA GLU A 376 19.61 4.68 -19.46
C GLU A 376 19.93 5.97 -18.68
N LYS A 377 20.34 7.01 -19.39
CA LYS A 377 20.51 8.34 -18.79
C LYS A 377 19.14 8.96 -18.46
N PRO A 378 19.04 9.79 -17.41
CA PRO A 378 17.77 10.45 -17.05
C PRO A 378 17.18 11.28 -18.18
N GLU A 379 18.03 11.91 -19.03
CA GLU A 379 17.62 12.74 -20.15
C GLU A 379 17.01 11.94 -21.32
N GLU A 380 17.35 10.65 -21.42
CA GLU A 380 16.86 9.71 -22.42
C GLU A 380 15.60 8.98 -21.95
N SER A 381 15.24 9.14 -20.66
CA SER A 381 14.12 8.47 -20.00
C SER A 381 13.10 9.50 -19.56
N GLN A 382 11.90 9.47 -20.14
CA GLN A 382 10.90 10.51 -19.91
C GLN A 382 9.66 9.97 -19.24
N THR A 383 9.20 10.70 -18.23
CA THR A 383 7.85 10.57 -17.66
C THR A 383 7.01 11.74 -18.18
N VAL A 384 6.10 11.43 -19.09
CA VAL A 384 5.20 12.40 -19.70
C VAL A 384 3.94 12.52 -18.83
N VAL A 385 3.70 13.72 -18.31
CA VAL A 385 2.50 14.03 -17.52
C VAL A 385 1.54 14.84 -18.36
N PHE A 386 0.29 14.42 -18.45
CA PHE A 386 -0.72 15.00 -19.31
C PHE A 386 -2.10 15.06 -18.64
N THR A 387 -2.98 15.90 -19.17
CA THR A 387 -4.41 15.89 -18.84
C THR A 387 -5.19 15.38 -20.05
N LEU A 388 -6.31 14.70 -19.80
CA LEU A 388 -7.24 14.30 -20.84
C LEU A 388 -8.50 15.16 -20.78
N GLU A 389 -9.08 15.43 -21.94
CA GLU A 389 -10.37 16.10 -22.06
C GLU A 389 -11.44 15.38 -21.22
N GLU A 390 -12.30 16.14 -20.57
CA GLU A 390 -13.42 15.58 -19.82
C GLU A 390 -14.42 14.94 -20.79
N SER A 391 -14.94 13.78 -20.40
CA SER A 391 -15.97 13.05 -21.13
C SER A 391 -17.20 12.92 -20.25
N GLU A 392 -18.40 13.05 -20.80
CA GLU A 392 -19.66 12.97 -20.05
C GLU A 392 -19.81 11.63 -19.31
N ASP A 393 -19.23 10.55 -19.84
CA ASP A 393 -19.36 9.19 -19.31
C ASP A 393 -18.21 8.78 -18.35
N ILE A 394 -17.15 9.58 -18.25
CA ILE A 394 -15.95 9.23 -17.49
C ILE A 394 -15.64 10.29 -16.45
N HIS A 395 -15.97 9.99 -15.20
CA HIS A 395 -15.73 10.89 -14.08
C HIS A 395 -14.41 10.57 -13.35
N ILE A 396 -13.67 11.64 -13.02
CA ILE A 396 -12.52 11.54 -12.13
C ILE A 396 -13.03 11.29 -10.70
N PRO A 397 -12.50 10.28 -9.99
CA PRO A 397 -12.85 10.03 -8.60
C PRO A 397 -12.74 11.29 -7.74
N GLY A 398 -13.76 11.58 -6.93
CA GLY A 398 -13.84 12.81 -6.15
C GLY A 398 -12.61 13.07 -5.26
N GLN A 399 -12.04 12.02 -4.71
CA GLN A 399 -10.82 12.06 -3.89
C GLN A 399 -9.57 12.55 -4.65
N LEU A 400 -9.53 12.44 -5.99
CA LEU A 400 -8.40 12.89 -6.81
C LEU A 400 -8.53 14.36 -7.25
N LYS A 401 -9.70 15.00 -7.17
CA LYS A 401 -9.93 16.35 -7.68
C LYS A 401 -9.02 17.39 -7.02
N LEU A 402 -8.94 17.40 -5.69
CA LEU A 402 -8.07 18.34 -4.97
C LEU A 402 -6.58 18.08 -5.22
N PRO A 403 -6.05 16.83 -5.11
CA PRO A 403 -4.68 16.50 -5.50
C PRO A 403 -4.31 16.96 -6.91
N ILE A 404 -5.16 16.72 -7.91
CA ILE A 404 -4.95 17.14 -9.30
C ILE A 404 -4.89 18.68 -9.40
N THR A 405 -5.81 19.38 -8.74
CA THR A 405 -5.85 20.85 -8.78
C THR A 405 -4.57 21.45 -8.19
N VAL A 406 -4.12 20.93 -7.04
CA VAL A 406 -2.87 21.40 -6.40
C VAL A 406 -1.66 21.04 -7.25
N ALA A 407 -1.59 19.81 -7.77
CA ALA A 407 -0.50 19.38 -8.65
C ALA A 407 -0.40 20.25 -9.91
N GLY A 408 -1.52 20.64 -10.51
CA GLY A 408 -1.56 21.57 -11.64
C GLY A 408 -1.04 22.97 -11.31
N GLN A 409 -1.25 23.46 -10.08
CA GLN A 409 -0.68 24.74 -9.62
C GLN A 409 0.84 24.63 -9.44
N ILE A 410 1.33 23.53 -8.86
CA ILE A 410 2.76 23.26 -8.68
C ILE A 410 3.45 23.15 -10.04
N ALA A 411 2.88 22.41 -10.99
CA ALA A 411 3.43 22.24 -12.32
C ALA A 411 3.53 23.53 -13.15
N ARG A 412 2.77 24.57 -12.81
CA ARG A 412 2.89 25.90 -13.42
C ARG A 412 4.01 26.74 -12.81
N LYS A 413 4.38 26.45 -11.56
CA LYS A 413 5.35 27.21 -10.79
C LYS A 413 6.76 26.63 -10.88
N TYR A 414 6.88 25.32 -10.90
CA TYR A 414 8.15 24.60 -10.88
C TYR A 414 8.40 23.92 -12.24
N GLU A 415 9.61 24.10 -12.76
CA GLU A 415 10.07 23.42 -13.97
C GLU A 415 10.24 21.92 -13.72
N ASP A 416 10.81 21.55 -12.57
CA ASP A 416 10.94 20.17 -12.10
C ASP A 416 9.99 19.90 -10.94
N ILE A 417 8.88 19.23 -11.24
CA ILE A 417 7.85 18.84 -10.24
C ILE A 417 8.34 17.78 -9.25
N SER A 418 9.47 17.13 -9.53
CA SER A 418 10.10 16.14 -8.65
C SER A 418 11.14 16.77 -7.70
N SER A 419 11.37 18.07 -7.77
CA SER A 419 12.25 18.76 -6.83
C SER A 419 11.71 18.70 -5.40
N LEU A 420 12.60 18.70 -4.41
CA LEU A 420 12.21 18.67 -2.99
C LEU A 420 11.32 19.87 -2.62
N GLU A 421 11.58 21.03 -3.19
CA GLU A 421 10.82 22.25 -2.98
C GLU A 421 9.40 22.14 -3.56
N ALA A 422 9.25 21.58 -4.76
CA ALA A 422 7.96 21.35 -5.39
C ALA A 422 7.11 20.34 -4.60
N ILE A 423 7.71 19.26 -4.15
CA ILE A 423 7.07 18.23 -3.31
C ILE A 423 6.60 18.83 -1.98
N HIS A 424 7.48 19.58 -1.31
CA HIS A 424 7.19 20.21 -0.04
C HIS A 424 5.99 21.16 -0.16
N GLU A 425 6.05 22.09 -1.13
CA GLU A 425 4.97 23.06 -1.35
C GLU A 425 3.65 22.37 -1.78
N TYR A 426 3.73 21.28 -2.55
CA TYR A 426 2.54 20.49 -2.89
C TYR A 426 1.82 19.98 -1.65
N PHE A 427 2.52 19.34 -0.72
CA PHE A 427 1.91 18.80 0.49
C PHE A 427 1.42 19.88 1.44
N GLU A 428 2.17 20.99 1.60
CA GLU A 428 1.71 22.13 2.39
C GLU A 428 0.38 22.69 1.87
N ARG A 429 0.28 22.92 0.56
CA ARG A 429 -0.97 23.40 -0.06
C ARG A 429 -2.09 22.36 0.06
N LEU A 430 -1.79 21.10 -0.20
CA LEU A 430 -2.77 20.02 -0.11
C LEU A 430 -3.39 19.94 1.29
N TYR A 431 -2.58 19.99 2.33
CA TYR A 431 -3.05 19.94 3.72
C TYR A 431 -3.76 21.24 4.11
N HIS A 432 -3.27 22.38 3.66
CA HIS A 432 -3.95 23.65 3.87
C HIS A 432 -5.38 23.66 3.29
N PHE A 433 -5.54 23.25 2.05
CA PHE A 433 -6.87 23.21 1.40
C PHE A 433 -7.79 22.14 1.98
N ARG A 434 -7.26 21.05 2.52
CA ARG A 434 -8.08 20.07 3.23
C ARG A 434 -8.61 20.58 4.57
N GLY A 435 -7.85 21.40 5.28
CA GLY A 435 -8.29 22.04 6.52
C GLY A 435 -8.87 21.06 7.55
N ASN A 436 -10.16 21.22 7.86
CA ASN A 436 -10.88 20.31 8.77
C ASN A 436 -11.12 18.91 8.18
N GLY A 437 -11.04 18.75 6.86
CA GLY A 437 -11.13 17.45 6.20
C GLY A 437 -9.97 16.49 6.53
N LEU A 438 -8.93 16.95 7.25
CA LEU A 438 -7.86 16.09 7.80
C LEU A 438 -8.28 15.32 9.07
N ASP A 439 -9.44 15.65 9.62
CA ASP A 439 -10.18 14.89 10.64
C ASP A 439 -11.67 14.96 10.29
N ALA A 440 -12.06 14.26 9.24
CA ALA A 440 -13.40 14.38 8.65
C ALA A 440 -14.55 14.00 9.60
N LYS A 441 -14.25 13.27 10.67
CA LYS A 441 -15.20 12.83 11.69
C LYS A 441 -15.01 13.56 13.03
N ASN A 442 -14.12 14.58 13.10
CA ASN A 442 -13.78 15.33 14.31
C ASN A 442 -13.39 14.44 15.51
N ILE A 443 -12.64 13.36 15.25
CA ILE A 443 -12.29 12.34 16.26
C ILE A 443 -11.41 12.93 17.35
N VAL A 444 -10.45 13.77 17.00
CA VAL A 444 -9.57 14.43 17.99
C VAL A 444 -10.39 15.28 18.94
N ASP A 445 -11.29 16.13 18.44
CA ASP A 445 -12.15 16.98 19.25
C ASP A 445 -13.08 16.17 20.16
N GLN A 446 -13.61 15.03 19.68
CA GLN A 446 -14.45 14.14 20.50
C GLN A 446 -13.68 13.61 21.72
N PHE A 447 -12.42 13.19 21.57
CA PHE A 447 -11.60 12.77 22.69
C PHE A 447 -11.18 13.93 23.61
N GLU A 448 -10.86 15.11 23.05
CA GLU A 448 -10.50 16.29 23.84
C GLU A 448 -11.66 16.79 24.70
N GLN A 449 -12.88 16.82 24.17
CA GLN A 449 -14.08 17.15 24.93
C GLN A 449 -14.39 16.11 26.02
N ALA A 450 -14.24 14.82 25.68
CA ALA A 450 -14.46 13.71 26.60
C ALA A 450 -13.47 13.72 27.80
N SER A 451 -12.27 14.24 27.62
CA SER A 451 -11.28 14.33 28.69
C SER A 451 -11.77 15.14 29.90
N ARG A 452 -12.67 16.09 29.67
CA ARG A 452 -13.28 16.94 30.74
C ARG A 452 -14.33 16.20 31.57
N SER A 453 -15.01 15.24 30.98
CA SER A 453 -16.10 14.47 31.60
C SER A 453 -15.72 13.05 31.96
N LEU A 454 -14.56 12.57 31.52
CA LEU A 454 -14.09 11.18 31.60
C LEU A 454 -15.02 10.17 30.90
N LEU A 455 -15.91 10.64 30.02
CA LEU A 455 -16.82 9.81 29.23
C LEU A 455 -16.28 9.70 27.81
N PHE A 456 -15.30 8.83 27.61
CA PHE A 456 -14.63 8.67 26.34
C PHE A 456 -15.50 7.95 25.30
N PRO A 457 -15.63 8.47 24.06
CA PRO A 457 -16.55 7.96 23.04
C PRO A 457 -15.98 6.78 22.26
N PHE A 458 -15.44 5.75 22.92
CA PHE A 458 -14.77 4.63 22.24
C PHE A 458 -15.68 3.90 21.24
N ALA A 459 -16.95 3.66 21.59
CA ALA A 459 -17.88 2.97 20.70
C ALA A 459 -18.21 3.83 19.46
N THR A 460 -18.54 5.11 19.67
CA THR A 460 -18.86 6.05 18.59
C THR A 460 -17.67 6.23 17.64
N VAL A 461 -16.47 6.39 18.18
CA VAL A 461 -15.26 6.54 17.36
C VAL A 461 -14.96 5.25 16.58
N ALA A 462 -15.15 4.07 17.19
CA ALA A 462 -14.96 2.79 16.51
C ALA A 462 -15.94 2.60 15.33
N GLU A 463 -17.14 3.14 15.43
CA GLU A 463 -18.14 3.16 14.34
C GLU A 463 -17.82 4.19 13.26
N GLN A 464 -17.10 5.25 13.59
CA GLN A 464 -16.78 6.34 12.65
C GLN A 464 -15.41 6.16 11.96
N PHE A 465 -14.46 5.49 12.62
CA PHE A 465 -13.10 5.32 12.13
C PHE A 465 -13.00 4.12 11.21
N HIS A 466 -13.24 4.34 9.92
CA HIS A 466 -13.05 3.35 8.87
C HIS A 466 -12.16 3.94 7.79
N LEU A 467 -10.97 3.36 7.59
CA LEU A 467 -10.02 3.82 6.58
C LEU A 467 -10.42 3.42 5.16
N ILE A 468 -11.16 2.33 5.04
CA ILE A 468 -11.77 1.90 3.78
C ILE A 468 -13.28 2.07 3.95
N GLU A 469 -13.84 3.06 3.27
CA GLU A 469 -15.29 3.17 3.11
C GLU A 469 -15.73 2.03 2.19
N ASN A 470 -16.67 1.18 2.67
CA ASN A 470 -17.19 0.04 1.90
C ASN A 470 -18.14 0.52 0.79
N GLU A 471 -17.63 1.30 -0.16
CA GLU A 471 -18.38 1.74 -1.35
C GLU A 471 -18.38 0.70 -2.48
N THR A 472 -17.77 -0.47 -2.25
CA THR A 472 -17.64 -1.51 -3.28
C THR A 472 -18.34 -2.81 -2.91
N LYS A 473 -18.84 -3.52 -3.93
CA LYS A 473 -19.38 -4.87 -3.83
C LYS A 473 -18.45 -5.86 -4.51
N ALA A 474 -18.25 -7.01 -3.90
CA ALA A 474 -17.40 -8.08 -4.44
C ALA A 474 -18.21 -8.97 -5.39
N ILE A 475 -17.72 -9.09 -6.64
CA ILE A 475 -18.28 -9.99 -7.65
C ILE A 475 -17.27 -11.10 -7.91
N LEU A 476 -17.62 -12.34 -7.56
CA LEU A 476 -16.80 -13.52 -7.78
C LEU A 476 -16.90 -13.93 -9.26
N ILE A 477 -15.76 -14.23 -9.85
CA ILE A 477 -15.61 -14.60 -11.26
C ILE A 477 -15.24 -16.08 -11.32
N ASP A 478 -16.14 -16.93 -11.78
CA ASP A 478 -16.03 -18.40 -11.79
C ASP A 478 -15.38 -18.96 -13.07
N ARG A 479 -14.32 -18.31 -13.59
CA ARG A 479 -13.65 -18.77 -14.81
C ARG A 479 -12.68 -19.92 -14.59
N ASP A 480 -11.97 -19.90 -13.47
CA ASP A 480 -11.00 -20.93 -13.11
C ASP A 480 -11.69 -22.13 -12.42
N ILE A 481 -11.14 -23.33 -12.57
CA ILE A 481 -11.65 -24.54 -11.92
C ILE A 481 -11.78 -24.33 -10.41
N ARG A 482 -10.75 -23.73 -9.79
CA ARG A 482 -10.76 -23.47 -8.35
C ARG A 482 -11.83 -22.46 -7.95
N ALA A 483 -12.06 -21.41 -8.76
CA ALA A 483 -13.14 -20.47 -8.52
C ALA A 483 -14.52 -21.14 -8.60
N GLN A 484 -14.72 -22.10 -9.52
CA GLN A 484 -15.95 -22.88 -9.64
C GLN A 484 -16.20 -23.76 -8.39
N GLU A 485 -15.15 -24.43 -7.88
CA GLU A 485 -15.24 -25.22 -6.62
C GLU A 485 -15.61 -24.33 -5.43
N ILE A 486 -15.06 -23.10 -5.35
CA ILE A 486 -15.40 -22.12 -4.32
C ILE A 486 -16.87 -21.72 -4.42
N VAL A 487 -17.36 -21.40 -5.62
CA VAL A 487 -18.78 -21.06 -5.86
C VAL A 487 -19.70 -22.19 -5.42
N GLU A 488 -19.39 -23.45 -5.79
CA GLU A 488 -20.16 -24.62 -5.36
C GLU A 488 -20.18 -24.79 -3.84
N SER A 489 -19.01 -24.62 -3.21
CA SER A 489 -18.89 -24.71 -1.75
C SER A 489 -19.73 -23.64 -1.05
N LEU A 490 -19.70 -22.40 -1.54
CA LEU A 490 -20.52 -21.30 -1.00
C LEU A 490 -22.03 -21.55 -1.20
N ARG A 491 -22.44 -22.06 -2.39
CA ARG A 491 -23.84 -22.45 -2.65
C ARG A 491 -24.34 -23.56 -1.70
N ASN A 492 -23.44 -24.45 -1.30
CA ASN A 492 -23.74 -25.52 -0.35
C ASN A 492 -23.67 -25.08 1.13
N GLY A 493 -23.54 -23.78 1.39
CA GLY A 493 -23.55 -23.20 2.74
C GLY A 493 -22.23 -23.29 3.49
N ALA A 494 -21.09 -23.54 2.81
CA ALA A 494 -19.78 -23.49 3.43
C ALA A 494 -19.29 -22.04 3.56
N HIS A 495 -19.13 -21.54 4.79
CA HIS A 495 -18.72 -20.16 5.07
C HIS A 495 -17.48 -20.09 5.99
N SER A 496 -16.47 -20.95 5.76
CA SER A 496 -15.23 -20.83 6.53
C SER A 496 -14.46 -19.55 6.16
N LEU A 497 -13.80 -18.92 7.14
CA LEU A 497 -12.96 -17.73 6.89
C LEU A 497 -11.89 -17.99 5.84
N GLN A 498 -11.36 -19.20 5.78
CA GLN A 498 -10.38 -19.60 4.77
C GLN A 498 -10.99 -19.59 3.36
N LEU A 499 -12.19 -20.17 3.19
CA LEU A 499 -12.89 -20.19 1.91
C LEU A 499 -13.22 -18.75 1.43
N LEU A 500 -13.68 -17.89 2.35
CA LEU A 500 -13.98 -16.49 2.03
C LEU A 500 -12.73 -15.69 1.63
N ARG A 501 -11.59 -15.91 2.30
CA ARG A 501 -10.32 -15.32 1.92
C ARG A 501 -9.86 -15.78 0.54
N GLU A 502 -9.97 -17.07 0.26
CA GLU A 502 -9.64 -17.64 -1.04
C GLU A 502 -10.58 -17.10 -2.14
N ALA A 503 -11.89 -17.01 -1.87
CA ALA A 503 -12.86 -16.39 -2.78
C ALA A 503 -12.47 -14.95 -3.15
N GLY A 504 -11.93 -14.18 -2.20
CA GLY A 504 -11.44 -12.82 -2.43
C GLY A 504 -10.36 -12.72 -3.51
N GLN A 505 -9.57 -13.79 -3.74
CA GLN A 505 -8.58 -13.84 -4.81
C GLN A 505 -9.18 -13.91 -6.21
N TYR A 506 -10.45 -14.29 -6.33
CA TYR A 506 -11.23 -14.39 -7.57
C TYR A 506 -12.32 -13.32 -7.68
N CYS A 507 -12.37 -12.37 -6.73
CA CYS A 507 -13.36 -11.30 -6.72
C CYS A 507 -12.87 -10.04 -7.43
N VAL A 508 -13.78 -9.39 -8.13
CA VAL A 508 -13.65 -8.02 -8.66
C VAL A 508 -14.51 -7.09 -7.81
N ASN A 509 -13.89 -6.07 -7.23
CA ASN A 509 -14.62 -5.06 -6.47
C ASN A 509 -15.12 -3.94 -7.41
N VAL A 510 -16.44 -3.75 -7.44
CA VAL A 510 -17.10 -2.72 -8.25
C VAL A 510 -17.76 -1.67 -7.36
N TYR A 511 -17.84 -0.42 -7.84
CA TYR A 511 -18.60 0.62 -7.14
C TYR A 511 -20.09 0.35 -7.19
N GLN A 512 -20.83 0.94 -6.25
CA GLN A 512 -22.27 0.74 -6.09
C GLN A 512 -23.04 0.96 -7.41
N ASN A 513 -22.73 2.00 -8.18
CA ASN A 513 -23.40 2.28 -9.46
C ASN A 513 -23.18 1.18 -10.50
N ASP A 514 -21.94 0.66 -10.61
CA ASP A 514 -21.62 -0.43 -11.54
C ASP A 514 -22.31 -1.73 -11.07
N PHE A 515 -22.35 -1.97 -9.76
CA PHE A 515 -23.06 -3.09 -9.15
C PHE A 515 -24.58 -3.04 -9.45
N GLU A 516 -25.22 -1.89 -9.21
CA GLU A 516 -26.65 -1.71 -9.47
C GLU A 516 -27.00 -1.91 -10.95
N SER A 517 -26.12 -1.48 -11.85
CA SER A 517 -26.28 -1.69 -13.29
C SER A 517 -26.28 -3.18 -13.64
N LEU A 518 -25.29 -3.94 -13.14
CA LEU A 518 -25.17 -5.38 -13.37
C LEU A 518 -26.31 -6.17 -12.72
N ASN A 519 -26.66 -5.82 -11.47
CA ASN A 519 -27.72 -6.49 -10.72
C ASN A 519 -29.10 -6.20 -11.32
N GLY A 520 -29.37 -4.95 -11.74
CA GLY A 520 -30.61 -4.55 -12.39
C GLY A 520 -30.81 -5.22 -13.76
N ALA A 521 -29.72 -5.59 -14.44
CA ALA A 521 -29.74 -6.39 -15.67
C ALA A 521 -29.88 -7.90 -15.41
N GLY A 522 -29.98 -8.37 -14.16
CA GLY A 522 -30.10 -9.77 -13.82
C GLY A 522 -28.84 -10.61 -14.02
N LEU A 523 -27.67 -9.97 -14.12
CA LEU A 523 -26.39 -10.60 -14.44
C LEU A 523 -25.63 -11.11 -13.21
N LEU A 524 -26.15 -10.86 -12.01
CA LEU A 524 -25.56 -11.29 -10.75
C LEU A 524 -26.47 -12.32 -10.04
N GLU A 525 -25.85 -13.24 -9.32
CA GLU A 525 -26.47 -14.17 -8.41
C GLU A 525 -25.90 -13.93 -7.02
N ALA A 526 -26.74 -13.69 -6.03
CA ALA A 526 -26.30 -13.56 -4.64
C ALA A 526 -25.95 -14.95 -4.09
N LEU A 527 -24.73 -15.13 -3.61
CA LEU A 527 -24.30 -16.33 -2.88
C LEU A 527 -24.42 -16.14 -1.37
N ASP A 528 -24.25 -14.88 -0.91
CA ASP A 528 -24.34 -14.44 0.47
C ASP A 528 -24.77 -12.95 0.48
N GLU A 529 -24.94 -12.35 1.66
CA GLU A 529 -25.26 -10.92 1.82
C GLU A 529 -24.21 -9.98 1.17
N GLN A 530 -22.97 -10.44 1.04
CA GLN A 530 -21.85 -9.62 0.58
C GLN A 530 -21.17 -10.14 -0.70
N ILE A 531 -21.40 -11.40 -1.09
CA ILE A 531 -20.73 -12.03 -2.22
C ILE A 531 -21.74 -12.35 -3.32
N TYR A 532 -21.43 -11.89 -4.51
CA TYR A 532 -22.22 -12.13 -5.72
C TYR A 532 -21.36 -12.85 -6.75
N VAL A 533 -21.96 -13.75 -7.54
CA VAL A 533 -21.28 -14.40 -8.67
C VAL A 533 -21.82 -13.87 -10.00
N LEU A 534 -20.92 -13.69 -10.97
CA LEU A 534 -21.26 -13.25 -12.32
C LEU A 534 -21.91 -14.42 -13.07
N ARG A 535 -23.18 -14.26 -13.51
CA ARG A 535 -23.92 -15.28 -14.27
C ARG A 535 -23.42 -15.45 -15.70
N ASP A 536 -23.16 -14.34 -16.37
CA ASP A 536 -22.66 -14.38 -17.75
C ASP A 536 -21.15 -14.22 -17.80
N ARG A 537 -20.46 -15.36 -18.00
CA ARG A 537 -19.00 -15.41 -18.13
C ARG A 537 -18.44 -14.61 -19.28
N LYS A 538 -19.24 -14.24 -20.29
CA LYS A 538 -18.82 -13.41 -21.44
C LYS A 538 -18.52 -11.97 -21.04
N LEU A 539 -19.07 -11.52 -19.90
CA LEU A 539 -18.80 -10.19 -19.35
C LEU A 539 -17.44 -10.08 -18.66
N TYR A 540 -16.69 -11.17 -18.58
CA TYR A 540 -15.30 -11.15 -18.10
C TYR A 540 -14.35 -11.58 -19.20
N SER A 541 -13.48 -10.69 -19.63
CA SER A 541 -12.45 -10.92 -20.64
C SER A 541 -11.09 -11.19 -20.00
N ASP A 542 -10.31 -12.11 -20.59
CA ASP A 542 -8.91 -12.37 -20.18
C ASP A 542 -7.99 -11.17 -20.52
N GLU A 543 -8.44 -10.27 -21.38
CA GLU A 543 -7.67 -9.09 -21.79
C GLU A 543 -8.04 -7.85 -20.97
N MET A 544 -9.33 -7.66 -20.64
CA MET A 544 -9.83 -6.43 -20.03
C MET A 544 -10.48 -6.60 -18.67
N GLY A 545 -10.60 -7.84 -18.15
CA GLY A 545 -11.33 -8.10 -16.93
C GLY A 545 -12.85 -7.89 -17.08
N LEU A 546 -13.51 -7.45 -16.02
CA LEU A 546 -14.97 -7.25 -15.98
C LEU A 546 -15.40 -6.07 -16.86
N LEU A 547 -16.38 -6.32 -17.72
CA LEU A 547 -17.02 -5.32 -18.58
C LEU A 547 -18.28 -4.79 -17.87
N VAL A 548 -18.25 -3.53 -17.46
CA VAL A 548 -19.34 -2.91 -16.67
C VAL A 548 -20.31 -2.07 -17.51
N ASN A 549 -20.00 -1.83 -18.80
CA ASN A 549 -20.88 -1.08 -19.70
C ASN A 549 -21.99 -2.00 -20.24
N VAL A 550 -23.01 -2.22 -19.43
CA VAL A 550 -24.24 -2.88 -19.86
C VAL A 550 -25.22 -1.77 -20.24
N SER A 551 -25.53 -1.64 -21.54
CA SER A 551 -26.57 -0.72 -21.98
C SER A 551 -27.91 -1.13 -21.36
N ARG A 552 -28.54 -0.22 -20.61
CA ARG A 552 -29.91 -0.43 -20.11
C ARG A 552 -30.84 -0.59 -21.32
N GLY A 553 -31.18 -1.82 -21.66
CA GLY A 553 -32.18 -2.08 -22.72
C GLY A 553 -31.87 -3.19 -23.71
N GLU A 554 -30.66 -3.75 -23.75
CA GLU A 554 -30.43 -4.99 -24.51
C GLU A 554 -30.70 -6.19 -23.59
N ALA A 555 -31.96 -6.59 -23.56
CA ALA A 555 -32.34 -7.92 -23.07
C ALA A 555 -31.69 -8.93 -24.02
N VAL A 556 -30.65 -9.61 -23.57
CA VAL A 556 -30.11 -10.77 -24.29
C VAL A 556 -31.11 -11.91 -24.09
N PHE A 557 -32.11 -11.94 -24.93
CA PHE A 557 -32.89 -13.16 -25.16
C PHE A 557 -32.03 -14.06 -26.05
N ALA A 558 -31.47 -15.11 -25.46
CA ALA A 558 -30.94 -16.26 -26.18
C ALA A 558 -31.58 -17.51 -25.60
#